data_880410fb8c8b54a393f4022d005c4636
#
_entry.id   880410fb8c8b54a393f4022d005c4636
#
_cell.length_a   1.000
_cell.length_b   1.000
_cell.length_c   1.000
_cell.angle_alpha   90.00
_cell.angle_beta   90.00
_cell.angle_gamma   90.00
#
_symmetry.space_group_name_H-M   'P 1'
#
loop_
_entity.id
_entity.type
_entity.pdbx_description
1 polymer ?
#
loop_
_entity_poly.entity_id
_entity_poly.type
_entity_poly.pdbx_seq_one_letter_code
_entity_poly.pdbx_strand_id
1 'polypeptide(L)'
;DSLRVIDSNRVVWLNLTGSGNETAAHVREFNRMTLMFCAFEGNPLILRLYGTARAIHRHDPDWADCYTLFNPLPGARQIFDMQVDLVQTSCGMGVPLFTCAGDREQLIDWATRKGEPGLKQYREEKNRTSLDGKPTYIEGNSEPEIRQP
;
A
#
# COMPACT_ATOMS: atom_id res chain seq x y z
N ASP A 1 -9.16 8.25 -2.09
CA ASP A 1 -8.01 9.18 -2.15
C ASP A 1 -6.97 8.81 -1.08
N SER A 2 -6.11 7.85 -1.41
CA SER A 2 -5.13 7.28 -0.48
C SER A 2 -3.67 7.68 -0.78
N LEU A 3 -3.40 8.44 -1.85
CA LEU A 3 -2.06 8.91 -2.22
C LEU A 3 -1.89 10.40 -1.92
N ARG A 4 -0.69 10.77 -1.42
CA ARG A 4 -0.27 12.16 -1.24
C ARG A 4 1.11 12.38 -1.85
N VAL A 5 1.24 13.47 -2.60
CA VAL A 5 2.53 14.02 -3.01
C VAL A 5 2.93 15.03 -1.93
N ILE A 6 4.01 14.76 -1.22
CA ILE A 6 4.45 15.58 -0.08
C ILE A 6 5.32 16.73 -0.59
N ASP A 7 6.25 16.41 -1.50
CA ASP A 7 7.14 17.37 -2.15
C ASP A 7 7.57 16.84 -3.52
N SER A 8 8.59 17.45 -4.13
CA SER A 8 9.06 17.11 -5.48
C SER A 8 9.58 15.69 -5.63
N ASN A 9 9.94 15.02 -4.53
CA ASN A 9 10.58 13.71 -4.55
C ASN A 9 10.10 12.77 -3.44
N ARG A 10 8.95 13.07 -2.80
CA ARG A 10 8.36 12.20 -1.77
C ARG A 10 6.88 12.01 -1.98
N VAL A 11 6.48 10.75 -2.01
CA VAL A 11 5.07 10.34 -2.05
C VAL A 11 4.77 9.36 -0.92
N VAL A 12 3.58 9.48 -0.35
CA VAL A 12 3.09 8.55 0.66
C VAL A 12 1.70 8.06 0.28
N TRP A 13 1.37 6.80 0.62
CA TRP A 13 0.00 6.34 0.46
C TRP A 13 -0.45 5.43 1.59
N LEU A 14 -1.73 5.60 1.94
CA LEU A 14 -2.42 4.79 2.91
C LEU A 14 -2.84 3.48 2.27
N ASN A 15 -2.47 2.37 2.89
CA ASN A 15 -2.81 1.03 2.44
C ASN A 15 -3.85 0.40 3.37
N LEU A 16 -4.91 -0.15 2.77
CA LEU A 16 -6.01 -0.78 3.50
C LEU A 16 -5.80 -2.28 3.66
N THR A 17 -6.44 -2.84 4.68
CA THR A 17 -6.43 -4.28 4.95
C THR A 17 -7.07 -5.05 3.79
N GLY A 18 -6.34 -5.98 3.22
CA GLY A 18 -6.75 -6.87 2.14
C GLY A 18 -6.10 -8.24 2.29
N SER A 19 -6.30 -9.13 1.31
CA SER A 19 -5.89 -10.54 1.39
C SER A 19 -4.38 -10.77 1.36
N GLY A 20 -3.61 -9.87 0.74
CA GLY A 20 -2.15 -9.96 0.66
C GLY A 20 -1.45 -8.79 1.35
N ASN A 21 -0.15 -8.95 1.63
CA ASN A 21 0.70 -7.92 2.18
C ASN A 21 2.15 -8.00 1.65
N GLU A 22 2.28 -8.43 0.40
CA GLU A 22 3.55 -8.72 -0.28
C GLU A 22 4.49 -7.51 -0.26
N THR A 23 3.97 -6.34 -0.62
CA THR A 23 4.76 -5.12 -0.71
C THR A 23 5.44 -4.76 0.61
N ALA A 24 4.77 -4.95 1.76
CA ALA A 24 5.37 -4.65 3.06
C ALA A 24 6.55 -5.58 3.36
N ALA A 25 6.42 -6.87 3.05
CA ALA A 25 7.50 -7.84 3.22
C ALA A 25 8.70 -7.53 2.30
N HIS A 26 8.42 -7.28 1.01
CA HIS A 26 9.45 -7.07 0.00
C HIS A 26 10.19 -5.75 0.19
N VAL A 27 9.50 -4.66 0.53
CA VAL A 27 10.13 -3.36 0.82
C VAL A 27 11.05 -3.43 2.03
N ARG A 28 10.75 -4.29 3.01
CA ARG A 28 11.62 -4.47 4.17
C ARG A 28 12.91 -5.19 3.83
N GLU A 29 12.87 -6.12 2.90
CA GLU A 29 14.07 -6.87 2.45
C GLU A 29 14.87 -6.06 1.43
N PHE A 30 14.18 -5.49 0.44
CA PHE A 30 14.72 -4.60 -0.57
C PHE A 30 13.83 -3.36 -0.64
N ASN A 31 14.30 -2.27 -0.12
CA ASN A 31 13.53 -1.02 -0.03
C ASN A 31 13.23 -0.34 -1.38
N ARG A 32 13.50 -1.02 -2.51
CA ARG A 32 13.19 -0.50 -3.85
C ARG A 32 11.71 -0.65 -4.17
N MET A 33 11.16 0.41 -4.75
CA MET A 33 9.77 0.44 -5.17
C MET A 33 9.60 1.18 -6.50
N THR A 34 8.61 0.73 -7.26
CA THR A 34 8.16 1.43 -8.46
C THR A 34 6.65 1.65 -8.36
N LEU A 35 6.21 2.90 -8.48
CA LEU A 35 4.81 3.23 -8.72
C LEU A 35 4.61 3.50 -10.21
N MET A 36 3.55 2.93 -10.77
CA MET A 36 3.21 3.11 -12.18
C MET A 36 1.77 3.60 -12.30
N PHE A 37 1.61 4.65 -13.08
CA PHE A 37 0.32 5.24 -13.41
C PHE A 37 0.13 5.20 -14.92
N CYS A 38 -1.03 4.71 -15.36
CA CYS A 38 -1.39 4.64 -16.76
C CYS A 38 -2.56 5.60 -17.04
N ALA A 39 -2.45 6.39 -18.09
CA ALA A 39 -3.57 7.20 -18.55
C ALA A 39 -4.56 6.29 -19.30
N PHE A 40 -5.70 6.01 -18.67
CA PHE A 40 -6.80 5.23 -19.26
C PHE A 40 -7.76 6.11 -20.05
N GLU A 41 -7.65 7.44 -19.94
CA GLU A 41 -8.42 8.45 -20.66
C GLU A 41 -7.48 9.55 -21.17
N GLY A 42 -7.90 10.28 -22.19
CA GLY A 42 -7.13 11.38 -22.75
C GLY A 42 -5.90 10.93 -23.55
N ASN A 43 -4.82 11.72 -23.47
CA ASN A 43 -3.58 11.42 -24.19
C ASN A 43 -2.85 10.22 -23.58
N PRO A 44 -2.31 9.30 -24.40
CA PRO A 44 -1.63 8.12 -23.90
C PRO A 44 -0.34 8.51 -23.14
N LEU A 45 -0.23 8.07 -21.89
CA LEU A 45 0.92 8.32 -21.04
C LEU A 45 1.06 7.20 -20.02
N ILE A 46 2.28 6.78 -19.76
CA ILE A 46 2.64 6.00 -18.56
C ILE A 46 3.65 6.82 -17.77
N LEU A 47 3.34 7.05 -16.50
CA LEU A 47 4.26 7.66 -15.52
C LEU A 47 4.78 6.58 -14.58
N ARG A 48 6.09 6.54 -14.37
CA ARG A 48 6.73 5.68 -13.36
C ARG A 48 7.57 6.51 -12.40
N LEU A 49 7.40 6.22 -11.13
CA LEU A 49 8.23 6.74 -10.06
C LEU A 49 9.07 5.58 -9.54
N TYR A 50 10.38 5.70 -9.59
CA TYR A 50 11.32 4.73 -9.04
C TYR A 50 11.98 5.34 -7.80
N GLY A 51 12.21 4.52 -6.79
CA GLY A 51 12.85 5.01 -5.58
C GLY A 51 12.94 3.97 -4.48
N THR A 52 13.17 4.45 -3.28
CA THR A 52 13.23 3.66 -2.07
C THR A 52 12.01 3.92 -1.20
N ALA A 53 11.49 2.89 -0.56
CA ALA A 53 10.29 3.00 0.26
C ALA A 53 10.44 2.22 1.57
N ARG A 54 9.61 2.61 2.55
CA ARG A 54 9.41 1.87 3.80
C ARG A 54 7.92 1.72 4.08
N ALA A 55 7.59 0.64 4.76
CA ALA A 55 6.27 0.48 5.35
C ALA A 55 6.28 1.05 6.77
N ILE A 56 5.31 1.91 7.08
CA ILE A 56 5.05 2.45 8.41
C ILE A 56 3.80 1.75 8.93
N HIS A 57 3.95 0.94 9.95
CA HIS A 57 2.86 0.20 10.58
C HIS A 57 2.23 1.00 11.72
N ARG A 58 1.04 0.59 12.17
CA ARG A 58 0.28 1.29 13.21
C ARG A 58 0.99 1.38 14.57
N HIS A 59 1.96 0.50 14.82
CA HIS A 59 2.79 0.50 16.03
C HIS A 59 4.09 1.31 15.90
N ASP A 60 4.41 1.80 14.71
CA ASP A 60 5.61 2.60 14.50
C ASP A 60 5.43 4.03 15.02
N PRO A 61 6.48 4.66 15.54
CA PRO A 61 6.42 6.03 16.08
C PRO A 61 5.89 7.06 15.07
N ASP A 62 6.24 6.88 13.79
CA ASP A 62 5.88 7.81 12.71
C ASP A 62 4.42 7.66 12.24
N TRP A 63 3.70 6.62 12.71
CA TRP A 63 2.34 6.35 12.22
C TRP A 63 1.38 7.51 12.45
N ALA A 64 1.35 8.04 13.67
CA ALA A 64 0.38 9.05 14.05
C ALA A 64 0.51 10.31 13.17
N ASP A 65 1.74 10.78 12.98
CA ASP A 65 2.02 11.97 12.16
C ASP A 65 1.70 11.72 10.68
N CYS A 66 2.14 10.59 10.12
CA CYS A 66 1.86 10.26 8.73
C CYS A 66 0.36 10.04 8.48
N TYR A 67 -0.38 9.48 9.44
CA TYR A 67 -1.81 9.22 9.28
C TYR A 67 -2.64 10.50 9.24
N THR A 68 -2.17 11.61 9.81
CA THR A 68 -2.85 12.92 9.72
C THR A 68 -2.95 13.46 8.29
N LEU A 69 -2.14 12.95 7.37
CA LEU A 69 -2.17 13.32 5.95
C LEU A 69 -3.41 12.77 5.21
N PHE A 70 -4.14 11.86 5.83
CA PHE A 70 -5.27 11.15 5.22
C PHE A 70 -6.55 11.34 6.02
N ASN A 71 -7.68 11.30 5.33
CA ASN A 71 -8.95 11.12 6.01
C ASN A 71 -8.98 9.71 6.64
N PRO A 72 -9.50 9.57 7.86
CA PRO A 72 -9.64 8.26 8.48
C PRO A 72 -10.47 7.31 7.62
N LEU A 73 -9.90 6.14 7.33
CA LEU A 73 -10.57 5.09 6.54
C LEU A 73 -10.64 3.79 7.33
N PRO A 74 -11.80 3.12 7.34
CA PRO A 74 -11.91 1.77 7.89
C PRO A 74 -10.92 0.81 7.22
N GLY A 75 -10.24 0.01 8.03
CA GLY A 75 -9.27 -0.94 7.52
C GLY A 75 -7.89 -0.39 7.20
N ALA A 76 -7.60 0.87 7.51
CA ALA A 76 -6.24 1.42 7.42
C ALA A 76 -5.26 0.55 8.20
N ARG A 77 -4.21 0.03 7.55
CA ARG A 77 -3.27 -0.92 8.18
C ARG A 77 -1.83 -0.46 8.21
N GLN A 78 -1.37 0.22 7.17
CA GLN A 78 0.00 0.71 7.03
C GLN A 78 0.06 1.86 6.02
N ILE A 79 1.14 2.60 6.07
CA ILE A 79 1.45 3.67 5.12
C ILE A 79 2.77 3.30 4.45
N PHE A 80 2.84 3.43 3.13
CA PHE A 80 4.11 3.38 2.42
C PHE A 80 4.62 4.80 2.21
N ASP A 81 5.85 5.04 2.62
CA ASP A 81 6.57 6.30 2.47
C ASP A 81 7.71 6.08 1.49
N MET A 82 7.63 6.73 0.33
CA MET A 82 8.57 6.53 -0.77
C MET A 82 9.33 7.81 -1.09
N GLN A 83 10.65 7.71 -1.06
CA GLN A 83 11.57 8.69 -1.62
C GLN A 83 11.76 8.38 -3.11
N VAL A 84 11.44 9.32 -3.98
CA VAL A 84 11.53 9.17 -5.43
C VAL A 84 12.90 9.61 -5.91
N ASP A 85 13.62 8.71 -6.57
CA ASP A 85 14.96 8.96 -7.11
C ASP A 85 14.92 9.29 -8.60
N LEU A 86 13.95 8.72 -9.33
CA LEU A 86 13.79 8.89 -10.77
C LEU A 86 12.31 8.90 -11.15
N VAL A 87 11.97 9.88 -12.01
CA VAL A 87 10.67 9.95 -12.67
C VAL A 87 10.87 9.67 -14.16
N GLN A 88 10.09 8.74 -14.69
CA GLN A 88 10.13 8.38 -16.12
C GLN A 88 8.73 8.40 -16.72
N THR A 89 8.62 8.99 -17.89
CA THR A 89 7.42 8.91 -18.72
C THR A 89 7.67 8.06 -19.97
N SER A 90 6.64 7.42 -20.46
CA SER A 90 6.64 6.73 -21.76
C SER A 90 5.30 6.90 -22.47
N CYS A 91 5.26 6.61 -23.76
CA CYS A 91 4.16 6.99 -24.63
C CYS A 91 2.80 6.38 -24.28
N GLY A 92 2.73 5.26 -23.60
CA GLY A 92 1.45 4.64 -23.21
C GLY A 92 0.54 4.19 -24.36
N MET A 93 1.02 4.15 -25.63
CA MET A 93 0.20 3.86 -26.82
C MET A 93 -0.46 2.46 -26.79
N GLY A 94 0.06 1.53 -25.97
CA GLY A 94 -0.53 0.21 -25.76
C GLY A 94 -1.50 0.13 -24.58
N VAL A 95 -1.72 1.24 -23.84
CA VAL A 95 -2.68 1.29 -22.73
C VAL A 95 -4.09 1.40 -23.31
N PRO A 96 -5.01 0.49 -22.95
CA PRO A 96 -6.38 0.57 -23.45
C PRO A 96 -7.14 1.73 -22.83
N LEU A 97 -8.15 2.23 -23.52
CA LEU A 97 -9.06 3.23 -23.01
C LEU A 97 -10.12 2.58 -22.09
N PHE A 98 -10.36 3.20 -20.94
CA PHE A 98 -11.43 2.85 -20.01
C PHE A 98 -12.16 4.10 -19.55
N THR A 99 -13.46 3.99 -19.39
CA THR A 99 -14.27 5.01 -18.74
C THR A 99 -14.42 4.67 -17.26
N CYS A 100 -14.06 5.59 -16.38
CA CYS A 100 -14.26 5.42 -14.94
C CYS A 100 -15.75 5.48 -14.59
N ALA A 101 -16.31 4.37 -14.15
CA ALA A 101 -17.72 4.29 -13.71
C ALA A 101 -17.90 4.64 -12.22
N GLY A 102 -16.80 4.93 -11.50
CA GLY A 102 -16.79 5.24 -10.08
C GLY A 102 -15.98 4.26 -9.24
N ASP A 103 -15.86 4.57 -7.97
CA ASP A 103 -15.14 3.74 -7.00
C ASP A 103 -16.01 2.61 -6.45
N ARG A 104 -15.38 1.54 -6.00
CA ARG A 104 -16.04 0.43 -5.31
C ARG A 104 -16.00 0.64 -3.81
N GLU A 105 -17.14 0.56 -3.15
CA GLU A 105 -17.27 0.72 -1.69
C GLU A 105 -17.09 -0.59 -0.91
N GLN A 106 -17.11 -1.74 -1.59
CA GLN A 106 -17.15 -3.07 -0.96
C GLN A 106 -16.01 -3.31 0.05
N LEU A 107 -14.81 -2.78 -0.18
CA LEU A 107 -13.69 -2.94 0.75
C LEU A 107 -13.91 -2.15 2.04
N ILE A 108 -14.42 -0.93 1.93
CA ILE A 108 -14.73 -0.06 3.06
C ILE A 108 -15.89 -0.65 3.87
N ASP A 109 -16.95 -1.10 3.20
CA ASP A 109 -18.10 -1.77 3.83
C ASP A 109 -17.69 -3.03 4.57
N TRP A 110 -16.84 -3.86 3.94
CA TRP A 110 -16.32 -5.07 4.56
C TRP A 110 -15.48 -4.74 5.81
N ALA A 111 -14.60 -3.74 5.73
CA ALA A 111 -13.78 -3.32 6.85
C ALA A 111 -14.63 -2.75 8.00
N THR A 112 -15.64 -1.96 7.67
CA THR A 112 -16.60 -1.39 8.63
C THR A 112 -17.37 -2.49 9.36
N ARG A 113 -17.91 -3.48 8.63
CA ARG A 113 -18.63 -4.62 9.22
C ARG A 113 -17.75 -5.50 10.10
N LYS A 114 -16.47 -5.69 9.73
CA LYS A 114 -15.54 -6.47 10.57
C LYS A 114 -15.19 -5.77 11.86
N GLY A 115 -15.14 -4.44 11.86
CA GLY A 115 -14.66 -3.66 12.99
C GLY A 115 -13.18 -3.90 13.31
N GLU A 116 -12.60 -3.08 14.16
CA GLU A 116 -11.16 -3.17 14.46
C GLU A 116 -10.71 -4.52 15.05
N PRO A 117 -11.47 -5.17 15.96
CA PRO A 117 -11.07 -6.50 16.47
C PRO A 117 -11.01 -7.57 15.38
N GLY A 118 -12.02 -7.59 14.48
CA GLY A 118 -12.05 -8.54 13.37
C GLY A 118 -10.99 -8.26 12.30
N LEU A 119 -10.65 -7.00 12.08
CA LEU A 119 -9.57 -6.59 11.18
C LEU A 119 -8.20 -6.99 11.74
N LYS A 120 -7.99 -6.83 13.06
CA LYS A 120 -6.76 -7.27 13.72
C LYS A 120 -6.57 -8.77 13.56
N GLN A 121 -7.59 -9.57 13.90
CA GLN A 121 -7.56 -11.02 13.70
C GLN A 121 -7.27 -11.38 12.23
N TYR A 122 -7.90 -10.70 11.28
CA TYR A 122 -7.68 -10.95 9.86
C TYR A 122 -6.23 -10.66 9.43
N ARG A 123 -5.63 -9.57 9.92
CA ARG A 123 -4.22 -9.25 9.65
C ARG A 123 -3.28 -10.29 10.24
N GLU A 124 -3.56 -10.77 11.44
CA GLU A 124 -2.80 -11.86 12.09
C GLU A 124 -2.85 -13.16 11.28
N GLU A 125 -4.02 -13.49 10.71
CA GLU A 125 -4.20 -14.73 9.93
C GLU A 125 -3.66 -14.64 8.50
N LYS A 126 -3.77 -13.48 7.84
CA LYS A 126 -3.60 -13.34 6.39
C LYS A 126 -2.46 -12.40 5.97
N ASN A 127 -1.99 -11.52 6.85
CA ASN A 127 -1.06 -10.46 6.46
C ASN A 127 0.30 -10.51 7.16
N ARG A 128 0.58 -11.50 8.00
CA ARG A 128 1.86 -11.61 8.71
C ARG A 128 3.00 -12.05 7.82
N THR A 129 2.70 -12.77 6.75
CA THR A 129 3.68 -13.39 5.88
C THR A 129 3.26 -13.20 4.42
N SER A 130 4.21 -12.91 3.54
CA SER A 130 4.02 -12.90 2.09
C SER A 130 3.90 -14.32 1.51
N LEU A 131 3.50 -14.44 0.24
CA LEU A 131 3.39 -15.73 -0.45
C LEU A 131 4.73 -16.49 -0.53
N ASP A 132 5.86 -15.76 -0.57
CA ASP A 132 7.22 -16.31 -0.55
C ASP A 132 7.79 -16.47 0.87
N GLY A 133 6.93 -16.44 1.89
CA GLY A 133 7.27 -16.75 3.27
C GLY A 133 7.98 -15.64 4.07
N LYS A 134 8.05 -14.42 3.55
CA LYS A 134 8.75 -13.32 4.20
C LYS A 134 7.86 -12.58 5.20
N PRO A 135 8.38 -12.23 6.40
CA PRO A 135 7.59 -11.55 7.43
C PRO A 135 7.28 -10.10 7.03
N THR A 136 6.06 -9.66 7.27
CA THR A 136 5.61 -8.29 7.03
C THR A 136 5.73 -7.39 8.24
N TYR A 137 5.80 -7.96 9.44
CA TYR A 137 5.83 -7.28 10.75
C TYR A 137 4.63 -6.37 11.03
N ILE A 138 3.51 -6.62 10.39
CA ILE A 138 2.30 -5.76 10.49
C ILE A 138 1.74 -5.63 11.90
N GLU A 139 1.93 -6.61 12.77
CA GLU A 139 1.51 -6.62 14.19
C GLU A 139 2.72 -6.56 15.15
N GLY A 140 3.84 -5.99 14.72
CA GLY A 140 5.07 -5.87 15.51
C GLY A 140 6.12 -6.96 15.25
N ASN A 141 7.19 -6.96 16.03
CA ASN A 141 8.36 -7.84 15.85
C ASN A 141 8.17 -9.30 16.30
N SER A 142 6.96 -9.75 16.57
CA SER A 142 6.73 -11.18 16.84
C SER A 142 7.03 -11.98 15.57
N GLU A 143 8.01 -12.88 15.65
CA GLU A 143 8.30 -13.81 14.55
C GLU A 143 7.03 -14.58 14.19
N PRO A 144 6.70 -14.71 12.89
CA PRO A 144 5.57 -15.53 12.48
C PRO A 144 5.82 -16.97 12.93
N GLU A 145 4.85 -17.57 13.61
CA GLU A 145 4.85 -19.03 13.76
C GLU A 145 4.94 -19.66 12.36
N ILE A 146 6.02 -20.36 12.09
CA ILE A 146 6.19 -21.08 10.83
C ILE A 146 5.10 -22.17 10.83
N ARG A 147 4.02 -21.95 10.10
CA ARG A 147 3.08 -23.03 9.79
C ARG A 147 3.83 -24.02 8.91
N GLN A 148 4.17 -25.16 9.48
CA GLN A 148 4.68 -26.30 8.70
C GLN A 148 3.58 -26.71 7.70
N PRO A 149 3.97 -27.11 6.47
CA PRO A 149 3.05 -27.52 5.42
C PRO A 149 2.22 -28.74 5.78
#